data_b4fc131ae0f838401a9d9fc094ca09eb
#
_entry.id   b4fc131ae0f838401a9d9fc094ca09eb
#
_cell.length_a   1.000
_cell.length_b   1.000
_cell.length_c   1.000
_cell.angle_alpha   90.00
_cell.angle_beta   90.00
_cell.angle_gamma   90.00
#
_symmetry.space_group_name_H-M   'P 1'
#
loop_
_entity.id
_entity.type
_entity.pdbx_description
1 polymer ?
#
loop_
_entity_poly.entity_id
_entity_poly.type
_entity_poly.pdbx_seq_one_letter_code
_entity_poly.pdbx_strand_id
1 'polypeptide(L)'
;MSEKRYEFATRVAGLLPNPLREQAKHVQEADDYIKLTYGYPSNQAFPVEKLAKISEKVYRDHAFDFMQYGETEGIPRLRTQIKERLAKYQSLDVENNDVLITSGSTQGMDLVFKIFVNEGDIVLTEEQTFVGAVNAIKSYGGTVQGLPFDFAAESIDTSALKATLEADTEHRIKVLYLIPTFQNPIGTSMPLEKRQEVYDICQTHEVMIYEDDPYGDLLYAEKTAIPKIKSFDQTGNVIYAGSFSKILAPGSRLGYLLAPKVVFEKLVLMKQVADSFANLYWQYLASQLIDDYDFNEHIDYLRQLYKEKMDTMISSLAQKSDDNMEFVVPDGGYFISVKLNDDIATKVFYEELEQRHIGVIPGNIMSAAGSGYEQYFRLNFTLPTLSEIKTGIERISEAAAAAKQTKSPVI
;
A
#
# COMPACT_ATOMS: atom_id res chain seq x y z
N MET A 1 20.65 -39.48 -12.39
CA MET A 1 20.49 -39.05 -10.97
C MET A 1 19.01 -38.88 -10.72
N SER A 2 18.39 -39.60 -9.78
CA SER A 2 16.99 -39.39 -9.45
C SER A 2 16.81 -37.99 -8.91
N GLU A 3 15.92 -37.21 -9.50
CA GLU A 3 15.53 -35.92 -8.95
C GLU A 3 15.07 -36.10 -7.50
N LYS A 4 15.72 -35.45 -6.59
CA LYS A 4 15.35 -35.47 -5.18
C LYS A 4 13.99 -34.77 -5.03
N ARG A 5 12.94 -35.51 -4.73
CA ARG A 5 11.62 -34.93 -4.44
C ARG A 5 11.65 -34.33 -3.03
N TYR A 6 11.39 -33.00 -2.97
CA TYR A 6 11.19 -32.31 -1.70
C TYR A 6 9.70 -32.28 -1.39
N GLU A 7 9.35 -32.53 -0.14
CA GLU A 7 7.99 -32.35 0.37
C GLU A 7 7.93 -30.96 1.07
N PHE A 8 7.21 -30.04 0.47
CA PHE A 8 7.03 -28.69 1.01
C PHE A 8 5.77 -28.62 1.86
N ALA A 9 5.72 -27.67 2.82
CA ALA A 9 4.51 -27.41 3.58
C ALA A 9 3.36 -26.99 2.64
N THR A 10 2.14 -27.49 2.91
CA THR A 10 0.94 -27.26 2.08
C THR A 10 0.69 -25.79 1.78
N ARG A 11 0.91 -24.92 2.77
CA ARG A 11 0.73 -23.46 2.61
C ARG A 11 1.64 -22.82 1.53
N VAL A 12 2.76 -23.45 1.18
CA VAL A 12 3.68 -22.97 0.14
C VAL A 12 3.10 -23.16 -1.26
N ALA A 13 2.29 -24.20 -1.46
CA ALA A 13 1.68 -24.49 -2.77
C ALA A 13 0.68 -23.43 -3.24
N GLY A 14 0.10 -22.66 -2.30
CA GLY A 14 -0.83 -21.57 -2.61
C GLY A 14 -0.16 -20.22 -2.88
N LEU A 15 1.17 -20.11 -2.70
CA LEU A 15 1.90 -18.87 -2.92
C LEU A 15 2.29 -18.72 -4.39
N LEU A 16 1.96 -17.58 -4.96
CA LEU A 16 2.36 -17.21 -6.31
C LEU A 16 3.49 -16.17 -6.24
N PRO A 17 4.43 -16.18 -7.22
CA PRO A 17 5.35 -15.07 -7.39
C PRO A 17 4.58 -13.75 -7.38
N ASN A 18 5.14 -12.72 -6.74
CA ASN A 18 4.48 -11.41 -6.72
C ASN A 18 4.37 -10.88 -8.17
N PRO A 19 3.15 -10.77 -8.74
CA PRO A 19 2.97 -10.42 -10.15
C PRO A 19 3.58 -9.06 -10.50
N LEU A 20 3.59 -8.13 -9.54
CA LEU A 20 4.23 -6.82 -9.71
C LEU A 20 5.74 -6.93 -9.90
N ARG A 21 6.39 -7.91 -9.26
CA ARG A 21 7.83 -8.16 -9.41
C ARG A 21 8.14 -8.96 -10.68
N GLU A 22 7.27 -9.88 -11.07
CA GLU A 22 7.44 -10.63 -12.32
C GLU A 22 7.32 -9.72 -13.53
N GLN A 23 6.31 -8.85 -13.58
CA GLN A 23 6.24 -7.82 -14.63
C GLN A 23 7.49 -6.93 -14.66
N ALA A 24 8.10 -6.66 -13.50
CA ALA A 24 9.34 -5.91 -13.42
C ALA A 24 10.49 -6.53 -14.20
N LYS A 25 10.55 -7.85 -14.27
CA LYS A 25 11.64 -8.57 -14.95
C LYS A 25 11.50 -8.52 -16.47
N HIS A 26 10.26 -8.51 -16.97
CA HIS A 26 9.98 -8.53 -18.42
C HIS A 26 10.11 -7.15 -19.10
N VAL A 27 10.02 -6.07 -18.32
CA VAL A 27 9.96 -4.68 -18.78
C VAL A 27 11.35 -4.03 -19.01
N GLN A 28 12.45 -4.75 -18.87
CA GLN A 28 13.80 -4.13 -18.77
C GLN A 28 14.54 -3.92 -20.10
N GLU A 29 14.04 -4.34 -21.25
CA GLU A 29 14.89 -4.49 -22.45
C GLU A 29 14.77 -3.39 -23.53
N ALA A 30 13.79 -2.49 -23.46
CA ALA A 30 13.67 -1.41 -24.44
C ALA A 30 14.02 -0.04 -23.82
N ASP A 31 14.91 0.71 -24.45
CA ASP A 31 15.39 2.02 -23.97
C ASP A 31 14.29 3.08 -23.88
N ASP A 32 13.18 2.92 -24.64
CA ASP A 32 12.06 3.86 -24.70
C ASP A 32 10.81 3.36 -23.93
N TYR A 33 10.95 2.33 -23.10
CA TYR A 33 9.84 1.77 -22.35
C TYR A 33 9.44 2.67 -21.17
N ILE A 34 8.19 3.14 -21.18
CA ILE A 34 7.65 4.02 -20.13
C ILE A 34 6.97 3.16 -19.05
N LYS A 35 7.45 3.28 -17.81
CA LYS A 35 7.02 2.48 -16.66
C LYS A 35 6.03 3.25 -15.78
N LEU A 36 4.72 3.10 -16.06
CA LEU A 36 3.67 3.60 -15.17
C LEU A 36 3.19 2.53 -14.17
N THR A 37 3.98 1.46 -13.98
CA THR A 37 3.64 0.27 -13.20
C THR A 37 3.96 0.39 -11.72
N TYR A 38 5.21 0.81 -11.39
CA TYR A 38 5.74 0.66 -10.05
C TYR A 38 5.30 1.78 -9.11
N GLY A 39 4.87 1.41 -7.89
CA GLY A 39 4.71 2.35 -6.79
C GLY A 39 6.05 2.79 -6.18
N TYR A 40 7.01 3.20 -7.02
CA TYR A 40 8.33 3.65 -6.58
C TYR A 40 8.35 5.17 -6.44
N PRO A 41 9.00 5.69 -5.38
CA PRO A 41 9.29 7.11 -5.27
C PRO A 41 10.17 7.59 -6.43
N SER A 42 10.06 8.87 -6.78
CA SER A 42 11.04 9.54 -7.65
C SER A 42 12.41 9.59 -6.98
N ASN A 43 13.49 9.53 -7.77
CA ASN A 43 14.83 9.77 -7.25
C ASN A 43 15.00 11.16 -6.63
N GLN A 44 14.23 12.15 -7.11
CA GLN A 44 14.19 13.50 -6.54
C GLN A 44 13.60 13.54 -5.11
N ALA A 45 12.84 12.53 -4.72
CA ALA A 45 12.24 12.43 -3.40
C ALA A 45 13.23 12.08 -2.28
N PHE A 46 14.42 11.58 -2.63
CA PHE A 46 15.38 11.14 -1.63
C PHE A 46 16.23 12.30 -1.11
N PRO A 47 16.27 12.57 0.21
CA PRO A 47 17.05 13.66 0.80
C PRO A 47 18.54 13.26 0.93
N VAL A 48 19.18 12.92 -0.19
CA VAL A 48 20.52 12.28 -0.25
C VAL A 48 21.59 13.08 0.49
N GLU A 49 21.65 14.40 0.26
CA GLU A 49 22.65 15.25 0.90
C GLU A 49 22.44 15.38 2.43
N LYS A 50 21.18 15.47 2.87
CA LYS A 50 20.85 15.48 4.29
C LYS A 50 21.24 14.15 4.95
N LEU A 51 20.90 13.02 4.30
CA LEU A 51 21.25 11.68 4.79
C LEU A 51 22.75 11.45 4.84
N ALA A 52 23.52 11.96 3.87
CA ALA A 52 24.98 11.84 3.88
C ALA A 52 25.59 12.53 5.12
N LYS A 53 25.17 13.77 5.42
CA LYS A 53 25.62 14.53 6.60
C LYS A 53 25.23 13.85 7.92
N ILE A 54 23.99 13.37 7.99
CA ILE A 54 23.48 12.65 9.16
C ILE A 54 24.22 11.33 9.36
N SER A 55 24.52 10.63 8.27
CA SER A 55 25.28 9.38 8.29
C SER A 55 26.63 9.55 9.00
N GLU A 56 27.38 10.59 8.68
CA GLU A 56 28.66 10.89 9.35
C GLU A 56 28.45 11.10 10.87
N LYS A 57 27.43 11.86 11.25
CA LYS A 57 27.09 12.10 12.65
C LYS A 57 26.70 10.81 13.38
N VAL A 58 25.83 9.99 12.78
CA VAL A 58 25.39 8.71 13.32
C VAL A 58 26.57 7.74 13.51
N TYR A 59 27.49 7.68 12.55
CA TYR A 59 28.71 6.87 12.73
C TYR A 59 29.60 7.36 13.84
N ARG A 60 29.75 8.67 14.00
CA ARG A 60 30.60 9.23 15.06
C ARG A 60 29.99 9.01 16.45
N ASP A 61 28.68 9.23 16.58
CA ASP A 61 28.01 9.33 17.87
C ASP A 61 27.39 8.01 18.34
N HIS A 62 27.03 7.10 17.40
CA HIS A 62 26.24 5.88 17.66
C HIS A 62 26.80 4.60 17.02
N ALA A 63 28.05 4.59 16.56
CA ALA A 63 28.60 3.42 15.82
C ALA A 63 28.45 2.11 16.61
N PHE A 64 28.79 2.13 17.88
CA PHE A 64 28.73 0.93 18.73
C PHE A 64 27.28 0.50 19.05
N ASP A 65 26.35 1.45 19.07
CA ASP A 65 24.95 1.17 19.37
C ASP A 65 24.30 0.41 18.19
N PHE A 66 24.48 0.89 16.95
CA PHE A 66 23.84 0.26 15.77
C PHE A 66 24.61 -0.96 15.22
N MET A 67 25.87 -1.16 15.61
CA MET A 67 26.66 -2.34 15.27
C MET A 67 26.42 -3.51 16.26
N GLN A 68 25.80 -3.27 17.39
CA GLN A 68 25.47 -4.28 18.39
C GLN A 68 24.01 -4.74 18.23
N TYR A 69 23.63 -5.78 18.97
CA TYR A 69 22.22 -6.19 19.09
C TYR A 69 21.41 -5.09 19.78
N GLY A 70 20.19 -4.85 19.27
CA GLY A 70 19.28 -3.83 19.79
C GLY A 70 17.99 -4.39 20.35
N GLU A 71 17.12 -3.49 20.79
CA GLU A 71 15.79 -3.83 21.27
C GLU A 71 14.87 -4.28 20.11
N THR A 72 14.08 -5.30 20.37
CA THR A 72 13.14 -5.84 19.37
C THR A 72 12.11 -4.81 18.92
N GLU A 73 11.66 -4.00 19.89
CA GLU A 73 10.66 -2.95 19.69
C GLU A 73 11.16 -1.82 18.79
N GLY A 74 12.47 -1.67 18.68
CA GLY A 74 13.17 -0.55 18.04
C GLY A 74 13.70 0.46 19.03
N ILE A 75 14.59 1.37 18.54
CA ILE A 75 15.25 2.33 19.41
C ILE A 75 14.23 3.27 20.09
N PRO A 76 14.34 3.49 21.43
CA PRO A 76 13.34 4.26 22.19
C PRO A 76 13.09 5.66 21.62
N ARG A 77 14.15 6.33 21.16
CA ARG A 77 14.06 7.69 20.59
C ARG A 77 13.13 7.73 19.39
N LEU A 78 13.33 6.85 18.40
CA LEU A 78 12.49 6.80 17.19
C LEU A 78 11.03 6.45 17.52
N ARG A 79 10.81 5.50 18.43
CA ARG A 79 9.47 5.14 18.90
C ARG A 79 8.74 6.33 19.51
N THR A 80 9.43 7.12 20.35
CA THR A 80 8.88 8.35 20.94
C THR A 80 8.55 9.38 19.85
N GLN A 81 9.46 9.64 18.92
CA GLN A 81 9.25 10.58 17.82
C GLN A 81 8.04 10.19 16.93
N ILE A 82 7.87 8.90 16.68
CA ILE A 82 6.69 8.39 15.93
C ILE A 82 5.42 8.63 16.75
N LYS A 83 5.40 8.31 18.05
CA LYS A 83 4.25 8.56 18.92
C LYS A 83 3.87 10.05 18.94
N GLU A 84 4.85 10.93 19.14
CA GLU A 84 4.63 12.38 19.12
C GLU A 84 4.04 12.87 17.80
N ARG A 85 4.56 12.34 16.66
CA ARG A 85 4.05 12.66 15.34
C ARG A 85 2.60 12.18 15.12
N LEU A 86 2.30 10.95 15.51
CA LEU A 86 0.95 10.36 15.38
C LEU A 86 -0.06 11.09 16.25
N ALA A 87 0.28 11.44 17.49
CA ALA A 87 -0.57 12.22 18.38
C ALA A 87 -0.82 13.64 17.83
N LYS A 88 0.24 14.31 17.37
CA LYS A 88 0.17 15.72 16.95
C LYS A 88 -0.55 15.91 15.61
N TYR A 89 -0.27 15.06 14.61
CA TYR A 89 -0.71 15.27 13.24
C TYR A 89 -1.85 14.36 12.78
N GLN A 90 -2.13 13.28 13.54
CA GLN A 90 -3.16 12.31 13.20
C GLN A 90 -4.16 12.07 14.33
N SER A 91 -3.97 12.73 15.47
CA SER A 91 -4.84 12.64 16.66
C SER A 91 -5.04 11.21 17.15
N LEU A 92 -4.02 10.36 17.04
CA LEU A 92 -4.10 8.96 17.49
C LEU A 92 -3.82 8.85 18.98
N ASP A 93 -4.56 7.96 19.68
CA ASP A 93 -4.26 7.61 21.05
C ASP A 93 -2.95 6.82 21.14
N VAL A 94 -1.94 7.42 21.75
CA VAL A 94 -0.62 6.81 21.98
C VAL A 94 -0.38 6.37 23.42
N GLU A 95 -1.31 6.63 24.33
CA GLU A 95 -1.20 6.29 25.76
C GLU A 95 -1.54 4.81 26.00
N ASN A 96 -2.60 4.32 25.34
CA ASN A 96 -3.07 2.93 25.43
C ASN A 96 -2.46 2.02 24.37
N ASN A 97 -1.65 2.58 23.48
CA ASN A 97 -1.00 1.87 22.37
C ASN A 97 0.52 1.98 22.46
N ASP A 98 1.22 1.07 21.78
CA ASP A 98 2.68 1.14 21.67
C ASP A 98 3.16 0.97 20.22
N VAL A 99 4.36 1.50 19.95
CA VAL A 99 4.98 1.49 18.63
C VAL A 99 6.01 0.38 18.53
N LEU A 100 5.84 -0.51 17.53
CA LEU A 100 6.81 -1.52 17.12
C LEU A 100 7.45 -1.11 15.80
N ILE A 101 8.77 -0.96 15.77
CA ILE A 101 9.51 -0.73 14.52
C ILE A 101 9.63 -2.05 13.76
N THR A 102 9.31 -2.02 12.46
CA THR A 102 9.33 -3.18 11.59
C THR A 102 10.28 -3.02 10.41
N SER A 103 10.69 -4.12 9.80
CA SER A 103 11.47 -4.15 8.56
C SER A 103 10.60 -3.81 7.34
N GLY A 104 10.02 -2.60 7.36
CA GLY A 104 8.98 -2.11 6.45
C GLY A 104 7.58 -2.61 6.83
N SER A 105 6.53 -1.98 6.24
CA SER A 105 5.13 -2.37 6.48
C SER A 105 4.82 -3.83 6.11
N THR A 106 5.57 -4.41 5.16
CA THR A 106 5.44 -5.83 4.80
C THR A 106 5.68 -6.76 5.99
N GLN A 107 6.69 -6.48 6.84
CA GLN A 107 6.88 -7.24 8.07
C GLN A 107 5.75 -6.98 9.07
N GLY A 108 5.22 -5.76 9.11
CA GLY A 108 4.05 -5.44 9.94
C GLY A 108 2.86 -6.35 9.60
N MET A 109 2.54 -6.49 8.32
CA MET A 109 1.49 -7.41 7.84
C MET A 109 1.79 -8.86 8.21
N ASP A 110 3.02 -9.33 7.96
CA ASP A 110 3.46 -10.68 8.27
C ASP A 110 3.27 -11.00 9.76
N LEU A 111 3.71 -10.12 10.65
CA LEU A 111 3.56 -10.29 12.09
C LEU A 111 2.10 -10.31 12.55
N VAL A 112 1.25 -9.42 11.99
CA VAL A 112 -0.17 -9.36 12.37
C VAL A 112 -0.89 -10.62 11.90
N PHE A 113 -0.73 -11.04 10.66
CA PHE A 113 -1.38 -12.28 10.21
C PHE A 113 -0.83 -13.51 10.93
N LYS A 114 0.43 -13.52 11.33
CA LYS A 114 1.04 -14.59 12.11
C LYS A 114 0.43 -14.75 13.52
N ILE A 115 -0.04 -13.66 14.15
CA ILE A 115 -0.64 -13.74 15.49
C ILE A 115 -2.15 -13.96 15.47
N PHE A 116 -2.84 -13.62 14.37
CA PHE A 116 -4.31 -13.68 14.31
C PHE A 116 -4.86 -14.79 13.41
N VAL A 117 -4.07 -15.32 12.46
CA VAL A 117 -4.59 -16.21 11.40
C VAL A 117 -4.05 -17.62 11.57
N ASN A 118 -4.96 -18.57 11.74
CA ASN A 118 -4.70 -20.01 11.62
C ASN A 118 -5.05 -20.50 10.21
N GLU A 119 -4.66 -21.73 9.88
CA GLU A 119 -5.05 -22.39 8.63
C GLU A 119 -6.59 -22.48 8.54
N GLY A 120 -7.14 -21.96 7.45
CA GLY A 120 -8.57 -21.90 7.19
C GLY A 120 -9.32 -20.71 7.78
N ASP A 121 -8.69 -19.86 8.60
CA ASP A 121 -9.28 -18.59 9.01
C ASP A 121 -9.40 -17.63 7.80
N ILE A 122 -10.27 -16.64 7.93
CA ILE A 122 -10.60 -15.69 6.87
C ILE A 122 -10.05 -14.31 7.24
N VAL A 123 -9.43 -13.67 6.26
CA VAL A 123 -9.11 -12.24 6.30
C VAL A 123 -9.91 -11.53 5.22
N LEU A 124 -10.73 -10.57 5.62
CA LEU A 124 -11.44 -9.70 4.69
C LEU A 124 -10.51 -8.63 4.16
N THR A 125 -10.69 -8.26 2.89
CA THR A 125 -9.96 -7.17 2.23
C THR A 125 -10.91 -6.39 1.33
N GLU A 126 -10.48 -5.23 0.86
CA GLU A 126 -11.08 -4.66 -0.36
C GLU A 126 -10.93 -5.67 -1.50
N GLU A 127 -11.90 -5.77 -2.42
CA GLU A 127 -11.80 -6.71 -3.55
C GLU A 127 -10.62 -6.37 -4.45
N GLN A 128 -10.39 -5.09 -4.77
CA GLN A 128 -9.11 -4.63 -5.30
C GLN A 128 -8.22 -4.16 -4.15
N THR A 129 -7.13 -4.87 -3.93
CA THR A 129 -6.27 -4.68 -2.75
C THR A 129 -4.78 -4.85 -3.06
N PHE A 130 -3.94 -4.60 -2.07
CA PHE A 130 -2.49 -4.78 -2.22
C PHE A 130 -2.10 -6.26 -2.23
N VAL A 131 -1.56 -6.74 -3.35
CA VAL A 131 -1.16 -8.15 -3.55
C VAL A 131 -0.20 -8.67 -2.48
N GLY A 132 0.61 -7.79 -1.88
CA GLY A 132 1.50 -8.15 -0.77
C GLY A 132 0.75 -8.67 0.44
N ALA A 133 -0.42 -8.09 0.76
CA ALA A 133 -1.28 -8.56 1.85
C ALA A 133 -1.89 -9.92 1.52
N VAL A 134 -2.38 -10.11 0.29
CA VAL A 134 -2.93 -11.40 -0.18
C VAL A 134 -1.92 -12.54 0.01
N ASN A 135 -0.68 -12.33 -0.40
CA ASN A 135 0.38 -13.34 -0.24
C ASN A 135 0.75 -13.56 1.23
N ALA A 136 0.78 -12.50 2.04
CA ALA A 136 1.07 -12.62 3.47
C ALA A 136 -0.01 -13.44 4.19
N ILE A 137 -1.29 -13.22 3.90
CA ILE A 137 -2.41 -14.00 4.45
C ILE A 137 -2.29 -15.48 4.06
N LYS A 138 -2.11 -15.76 2.76
CA LYS A 138 -1.97 -17.12 2.24
C LYS A 138 -0.76 -17.87 2.81
N SER A 139 0.30 -17.15 3.20
CA SER A 139 1.50 -17.77 3.78
C SER A 139 1.26 -18.41 5.15
N TYR A 140 0.17 -18.05 5.81
CA TYR A 140 -0.31 -18.67 7.07
C TYR A 140 -1.48 -19.64 6.87
N GLY A 141 -1.84 -19.96 5.63
CA GLY A 141 -2.98 -20.82 5.32
C GLY A 141 -4.33 -20.13 5.46
N GLY A 142 -4.33 -18.81 5.60
CA GLY A 142 -5.55 -18.01 5.66
C GLY A 142 -6.22 -17.89 4.28
N THR A 143 -7.53 -17.75 4.29
CA THR A 143 -8.35 -17.46 3.11
C THR A 143 -8.54 -15.95 2.98
N VAL A 144 -8.31 -15.43 1.78
CA VAL A 144 -8.61 -14.02 1.46
C VAL A 144 -10.03 -13.96 0.89
N GLN A 145 -10.86 -13.07 1.45
CA GLN A 145 -12.19 -12.78 0.93
C GLN A 145 -12.31 -11.28 0.66
N GLY A 146 -12.49 -10.93 -0.61
CA GLY A 146 -12.69 -9.55 -1.05
C GLY A 146 -14.11 -9.07 -0.75
N LEU A 147 -14.22 -7.84 -0.27
CA LEU A 147 -15.48 -7.11 -0.12
C LEU A 147 -15.71 -6.22 -1.35
N PRO A 148 -16.92 -6.16 -1.90
CA PRO A 148 -17.23 -5.27 -2.99
C PRO A 148 -16.85 -3.84 -2.67
N PHE A 149 -16.37 -3.09 -3.67
CA PHE A 149 -16.03 -1.68 -3.55
C PHE A 149 -17.13 -0.84 -4.21
N ASP A 150 -17.69 0.10 -3.46
CA ASP A 150 -18.62 1.10 -3.96
C ASP A 150 -17.84 2.34 -4.41
N PHE A 151 -17.70 2.50 -5.72
CA PHE A 151 -16.96 3.64 -6.31
C PHE A 151 -17.65 4.98 -6.06
N ALA A 152 -18.99 5.01 -5.90
CA ALA A 152 -19.70 6.25 -5.61
C ALA A 152 -19.53 6.67 -4.15
N ALA A 153 -19.42 5.72 -3.23
CA ALA A 153 -19.15 5.96 -1.82
C ALA A 153 -17.64 6.00 -1.48
N GLU A 154 -16.77 5.75 -2.45
CA GLU A 154 -15.30 5.66 -2.28
C GLU A 154 -14.89 4.73 -1.12
N SER A 155 -15.61 3.63 -0.93
CA SER A 155 -15.48 2.72 0.21
C SER A 155 -15.80 1.28 -0.18
N ILE A 156 -15.42 0.33 0.70
CA ILE A 156 -16.04 -0.99 0.67
C ILE A 156 -17.56 -0.85 0.91
N ASP A 157 -18.32 -1.79 0.36
CA ASP A 157 -19.74 -1.91 0.68
C ASP A 157 -19.91 -2.34 2.14
N THR A 158 -20.29 -1.38 2.99
CA THR A 158 -20.48 -1.60 4.43
C THR A 158 -21.65 -2.52 4.75
N SER A 159 -22.67 -2.58 3.88
CA SER A 159 -23.78 -3.53 4.00
C SER A 159 -23.32 -4.95 3.74
N ALA A 160 -22.45 -5.16 2.73
CA ALA A 160 -21.82 -6.44 2.45
C ALA A 160 -20.89 -6.86 3.60
N LEU A 161 -20.09 -5.93 4.16
CA LEU A 161 -19.27 -6.19 5.34
C LEU A 161 -20.12 -6.70 6.50
N LYS A 162 -21.19 -5.98 6.85
CA LYS A 162 -22.10 -6.35 7.94
C LYS A 162 -22.72 -7.72 7.71
N ALA A 163 -23.29 -7.96 6.53
CA ALA A 163 -23.90 -9.26 6.19
C ALA A 163 -22.90 -10.41 6.24
N THR A 164 -21.67 -10.17 5.81
CA THR A 164 -20.58 -11.17 5.86
C THR A 164 -20.21 -11.53 7.30
N LEU A 165 -20.10 -10.55 8.20
CA LEU A 165 -19.79 -10.79 9.60
C LEU A 165 -20.96 -11.42 10.36
N GLU A 166 -22.20 -11.04 10.09
CA GLU A 166 -23.41 -11.68 10.66
C GLU A 166 -23.54 -13.16 10.24
N ALA A 167 -23.06 -13.52 9.05
CA ALA A 167 -23.09 -14.89 8.55
C ALA A 167 -21.95 -15.77 9.11
N ASP A 168 -20.90 -15.19 9.71
CA ASP A 168 -19.74 -15.91 10.25
C ASP A 168 -20.02 -16.50 11.64
N THR A 169 -20.90 -17.48 11.70
CA THR A 169 -21.29 -18.16 12.96
C THR A 169 -20.18 -18.99 13.59
N GLU A 170 -19.15 -19.31 12.83
CA GLU A 170 -17.98 -20.06 13.29
C GLU A 170 -16.82 -19.15 13.75
N HIS A 171 -16.99 -17.85 13.68
CA HIS A 171 -15.98 -16.83 14.03
C HIS A 171 -14.62 -17.07 13.32
N ARG A 172 -14.68 -17.41 12.04
CA ARG A 172 -13.48 -17.64 11.21
C ARG A 172 -12.87 -16.38 10.66
N ILE A 173 -13.63 -15.28 10.61
CA ILE A 173 -13.14 -13.97 10.16
C ILE A 173 -12.34 -13.34 11.31
N LYS A 174 -11.04 -13.14 11.12
CA LYS A 174 -10.13 -12.66 12.17
C LYS A 174 -9.72 -11.21 11.99
N VAL A 175 -9.49 -10.80 10.75
CA VAL A 175 -8.94 -9.48 10.42
C VAL A 175 -9.67 -8.92 9.21
N LEU A 176 -9.94 -7.61 9.26
CA LEU A 176 -10.25 -6.79 8.09
C LEU A 176 -9.01 -5.95 7.76
N TYR A 177 -8.38 -6.21 6.62
CA TYR A 177 -7.26 -5.45 6.08
C TYR A 177 -7.76 -4.38 5.11
N LEU A 178 -7.41 -3.11 5.36
CA LEU A 178 -7.83 -1.97 4.54
C LEU A 178 -6.67 -1.00 4.29
N ILE A 179 -6.76 -0.27 3.17
CA ILE A 179 -5.96 0.92 2.85
C ILE A 179 -6.92 2.11 2.73
N PRO A 180 -7.41 2.71 3.83
CA PRO A 180 -8.50 3.69 3.77
C PRO A 180 -8.08 5.06 3.22
N THR A 181 -6.77 5.32 3.07
CA THR A 181 -6.25 6.61 2.61
C THR A 181 -5.41 6.41 1.35
N PHE A 182 -5.82 7.02 0.25
CA PHE A 182 -5.16 6.88 -1.08
C PHE A 182 -4.97 5.42 -1.47
N GLN A 183 -6.07 4.71 -1.47
CA GLN A 183 -6.17 3.26 -1.64
C GLN A 183 -5.32 2.74 -2.81
N ASN A 184 -4.64 1.65 -2.61
CA ASN A 184 -3.87 0.96 -3.66
C ASN A 184 -4.62 -0.32 -4.07
N PRO A 185 -5.19 -0.38 -5.30
CA PRO A 185 -4.85 0.37 -6.51
C PRO A 185 -5.73 1.58 -6.87
N ILE A 186 -6.84 1.83 -6.19
CA ILE A 186 -7.91 2.71 -6.68
C ILE A 186 -7.51 4.20 -6.66
N GLY A 187 -6.81 4.64 -5.61
CA GLY A 187 -6.37 6.03 -5.43
C GLY A 187 -7.29 6.88 -4.56
N THR A 188 -8.53 6.45 -4.28
CA THR A 188 -9.49 7.19 -3.45
C THR A 188 -9.15 7.14 -1.96
N SER A 189 -9.82 7.99 -1.17
CA SER A 189 -9.77 7.96 0.29
C SER A 189 -11.17 7.75 0.85
N MET A 190 -11.32 6.71 1.67
CA MET A 190 -12.58 6.39 2.34
C MET A 190 -13.09 7.59 3.16
N PRO A 191 -14.34 8.05 2.95
CA PRO A 191 -14.93 9.16 3.70
C PRO A 191 -15.05 8.89 5.20
N LEU A 192 -15.10 9.97 5.99
CA LEU A 192 -15.13 9.91 7.46
C LEU A 192 -16.27 9.04 7.99
N GLU A 193 -17.47 9.23 7.48
CA GLU A 193 -18.67 8.47 7.87
C GLU A 193 -18.52 6.98 7.58
N LYS A 194 -17.87 6.62 6.47
CA LYS A 194 -17.61 5.22 6.13
C LYS A 194 -16.53 4.59 7.01
N ARG A 195 -15.52 5.35 7.40
CA ARG A 195 -14.51 4.88 8.38
C ARG A 195 -15.15 4.58 9.73
N GLN A 196 -16.05 5.44 10.20
CA GLN A 196 -16.77 5.23 11.45
C GLN A 196 -17.68 4.00 11.36
N GLU A 197 -18.45 3.88 10.27
CA GLU A 197 -19.35 2.75 10.03
C GLU A 197 -18.57 1.41 10.01
N VAL A 198 -17.44 1.35 9.31
CA VAL A 198 -16.56 0.17 9.28
C VAL A 198 -16.07 -0.18 10.68
N TYR A 199 -15.60 0.83 11.45
CA TYR A 199 -15.14 0.61 12.82
C TYR A 199 -16.26 0.04 13.71
N ASP A 200 -17.44 0.65 13.69
CA ASP A 200 -18.59 0.23 14.52
C ASP A 200 -19.04 -1.21 14.20
N ILE A 201 -19.07 -1.57 12.91
CA ILE A 201 -19.40 -2.93 12.47
C ILE A 201 -18.36 -3.92 12.99
N CYS A 202 -17.05 -3.67 12.74
CA CYS A 202 -15.99 -4.57 13.17
C CYS A 202 -15.88 -4.69 14.70
N GLN A 203 -16.07 -3.59 15.43
CA GLN A 203 -16.10 -3.62 16.88
C GLN A 203 -17.23 -4.51 17.42
N THR A 204 -18.43 -4.39 16.84
CA THR A 204 -19.60 -5.20 17.23
C THR A 204 -19.36 -6.70 17.07
N HIS A 205 -18.58 -7.09 16.07
CA HIS A 205 -18.25 -8.49 15.75
C HIS A 205 -16.87 -8.93 16.26
N GLU A 206 -16.18 -8.11 17.04
CA GLU A 206 -14.85 -8.38 17.61
C GLU A 206 -13.78 -8.73 16.55
N VAL A 207 -13.89 -8.18 15.32
CA VAL A 207 -12.94 -8.38 14.24
C VAL A 207 -11.87 -7.30 14.27
N MET A 208 -10.59 -7.71 14.25
CA MET A 208 -9.46 -6.79 14.23
C MET A 208 -9.37 -6.05 12.90
N ILE A 209 -9.22 -4.72 12.93
CA ILE A 209 -8.93 -3.92 11.74
C ILE A 209 -7.41 -3.72 11.63
N TYR A 210 -6.85 -4.05 10.47
CA TYR A 210 -5.50 -3.64 10.08
C TYR A 210 -5.61 -2.45 9.13
N GLU A 211 -5.36 -1.25 9.64
CA GLU A 211 -5.34 -0.01 8.86
C GLU A 211 -3.93 0.22 8.30
N ASP A 212 -3.74 -0.08 7.01
CA ASP A 212 -2.46 0.14 6.30
C ASP A 212 -2.42 1.55 5.70
N ASP A 213 -1.52 2.39 6.17
CA ASP A 213 -1.43 3.80 5.79
C ASP A 213 -0.03 4.21 5.31
N PRO A 214 0.43 3.68 4.16
CA PRO A 214 1.73 4.06 3.62
C PRO A 214 1.76 5.43 2.93
N TYR A 215 0.59 6.04 2.65
CA TYR A 215 0.46 7.25 1.85
C TYR A 215 -0.12 8.45 2.60
N GLY A 216 -0.57 8.30 3.84
CA GLY A 216 -1.37 9.30 4.55
C GLY A 216 -0.72 10.68 4.73
N ASP A 217 0.60 10.77 4.70
CA ASP A 217 1.34 12.03 4.70
C ASP A 217 1.29 12.77 3.34
N LEU A 218 0.85 12.11 2.27
CA LEU A 218 0.96 12.57 0.87
C LEU A 218 -0.39 13.06 0.34
N LEU A 219 -1.05 13.93 1.09
CA LEU A 219 -2.23 14.68 0.67
C LEU A 219 -1.78 15.91 -0.14
N TYR A 220 -2.26 16.05 -1.38
CA TYR A 220 -1.89 17.14 -2.29
C TYR A 220 -2.98 18.19 -2.46
N ALA A 221 -4.24 17.82 -2.21
CA ALA A 221 -5.36 18.75 -2.24
C ALA A 221 -5.34 19.70 -1.05
N GLU A 222 -5.82 20.92 -1.25
CA GLU A 222 -6.00 21.94 -0.20
C GLU A 222 -7.23 21.61 0.64
N LYS A 223 -7.18 20.50 1.38
CA LYS A 223 -8.23 20.08 2.30
C LYS A 223 -7.66 19.42 3.54
N THR A 224 -8.47 19.35 4.58
CA THR A 224 -8.07 18.66 5.82
C THR A 224 -7.99 17.15 5.60
N ALA A 225 -6.94 16.52 6.11
CA ALA A 225 -6.81 15.07 6.09
C ALA A 225 -7.97 14.41 6.86
N ILE A 226 -8.49 13.31 6.31
CA ILE A 226 -9.56 12.53 6.94
C ILE A 226 -8.97 11.79 8.16
N PRO A 227 -9.60 11.86 9.35
CA PRO A 227 -9.17 11.10 10.52
C PRO A 227 -9.03 9.61 10.24
N LYS A 228 -8.03 8.98 10.81
CA LYS A 228 -7.76 7.55 10.65
C LYS A 228 -8.81 6.71 11.39
N ILE A 229 -9.06 5.47 10.93
CA ILE A 229 -9.94 4.53 11.66
C ILE A 229 -9.41 4.32 13.08
N LYS A 230 -8.09 4.22 13.22
CA LYS A 230 -7.42 4.12 14.54
C LYS A 230 -7.78 5.25 15.51
N SER A 231 -8.14 6.44 15.02
CA SER A 231 -8.52 7.57 15.90
C SER A 231 -9.85 7.35 16.63
N PHE A 232 -10.70 6.43 16.17
CA PHE A 232 -11.96 6.05 16.82
C PHE A 232 -11.79 4.90 17.82
N ASP A 233 -10.64 4.22 17.80
CA ASP A 233 -10.42 2.98 18.53
C ASP A 233 -10.33 3.19 20.05
N GLN A 234 -11.43 2.88 20.73
CA GLN A 234 -11.53 2.92 22.19
C GLN A 234 -11.42 1.52 22.84
N THR A 235 -11.49 0.46 22.07
CA THR A 235 -11.60 -0.92 22.54
C THR A 235 -10.37 -1.78 22.24
N GLY A 236 -9.45 -1.25 21.43
CA GLY A 236 -8.24 -1.98 21.04
C GLY A 236 -8.45 -2.91 19.84
N ASN A 237 -9.39 -2.57 18.96
CA ASN A 237 -9.71 -3.38 17.77
C ASN A 237 -9.03 -2.89 16.48
N VAL A 238 -8.15 -1.89 16.55
CA VAL A 238 -7.45 -1.38 15.37
C VAL A 238 -5.94 -1.41 15.56
N ILE A 239 -5.23 -2.00 14.61
CA ILE A 239 -3.78 -1.88 14.45
C ILE A 239 -3.52 -0.92 13.30
N TYR A 240 -2.80 0.16 13.55
CA TYR A 240 -2.39 1.10 12.52
C TYR A 240 -0.97 0.82 12.06
N ALA A 241 -0.76 0.78 10.74
CA ALA A 241 0.54 0.53 10.13
C ALA A 241 0.99 1.74 9.32
N GLY A 242 2.18 2.24 9.64
CA GLY A 242 2.84 3.32 8.90
C GLY A 242 4.13 2.87 8.23
N SER A 243 4.60 3.64 7.27
CA SER A 243 5.78 3.31 6.48
C SER A 243 6.64 4.52 6.17
N PHE A 244 7.97 4.38 6.30
CA PHE A 244 8.93 5.36 5.80
C PHE A 244 9.26 5.19 4.32
N SER A 245 8.77 4.12 3.68
CA SER A 245 9.10 3.80 2.29
C SER A 245 8.70 4.88 1.29
N LYS A 246 7.63 5.64 1.57
CA LYS A 246 7.08 6.64 0.64
C LYS A 246 7.48 8.07 1.00
N ILE A 247 7.95 8.29 2.22
CA ILE A 247 8.28 9.60 2.77
C ILE A 247 9.78 9.76 3.11
N LEU A 248 10.56 8.68 3.06
CA LEU A 248 12.02 8.73 3.25
C LEU A 248 12.74 7.95 2.16
N ALA A 249 12.71 6.62 2.22
CA ALA A 249 13.34 5.75 1.21
C ALA A 249 12.83 4.31 1.35
N PRO A 250 12.38 3.64 0.28
CA PRO A 250 11.95 2.24 0.37
C PRO A 250 13.10 1.28 0.70
N GLY A 251 14.33 1.64 0.34
CA GLY A 251 15.55 0.88 0.66
C GLY A 251 15.92 0.88 2.15
N SER A 252 15.39 1.82 2.94
CA SER A 252 15.59 1.85 4.39
C SER A 252 15.00 0.63 5.10
N ARG A 253 13.97 0.03 4.50
CA ARG A 253 13.18 -1.03 5.13
C ARG A 253 12.69 -0.66 6.53
N LEU A 254 12.19 0.56 6.69
CA LEU A 254 11.56 1.01 7.94
C LEU A 254 10.05 1.15 7.78
N GLY A 255 9.34 0.60 8.74
CA GLY A 255 7.91 0.77 8.98
C GLY A 255 7.64 0.68 10.47
N TYR A 256 6.39 0.85 10.85
CA TYR A 256 5.99 0.71 12.24
C TYR A 256 4.53 0.28 12.36
N LEU A 257 4.22 -0.36 13.47
CA LEU A 257 2.85 -0.62 13.91
C LEU A 257 2.57 0.19 15.17
N LEU A 258 1.39 0.82 15.25
CA LEU A 258 0.81 1.32 16.49
C LEU A 258 -0.29 0.34 16.89
N ALA A 259 -0.12 -0.36 17.98
CA ALA A 259 -1.02 -1.43 18.40
C ALA A 259 -1.39 -1.31 19.88
N PRO A 260 -2.59 -1.79 20.29
CA PRO A 260 -2.95 -1.93 21.70
C PRO A 260 -1.90 -2.73 22.47
N LYS A 261 -1.61 -2.37 23.72
CA LYS A 261 -0.51 -2.97 24.50
C LYS A 261 -0.52 -4.49 24.55
N VAL A 262 -1.69 -5.10 24.67
CA VAL A 262 -1.83 -6.57 24.69
C VAL A 262 -1.43 -7.20 23.35
N VAL A 263 -1.82 -6.57 22.23
CA VAL A 263 -1.46 -7.01 20.88
C VAL A 263 0.03 -6.76 20.63
N PHE A 264 0.52 -5.58 21.02
CA PHE A 264 1.93 -5.20 20.92
C PHE A 264 2.86 -6.25 21.56
N GLU A 265 2.57 -6.72 22.76
CA GLU A 265 3.36 -7.76 23.43
C GLU A 265 3.47 -9.05 22.59
N LYS A 266 2.40 -9.46 21.90
CA LYS A 266 2.40 -10.64 21.03
C LYS A 266 3.18 -10.40 19.74
N LEU A 267 3.08 -9.19 19.18
CA LEU A 267 3.86 -8.78 18.00
C LEU A 267 5.36 -8.79 18.30
N VAL A 268 5.78 -8.29 19.48
CA VAL A 268 7.17 -8.32 19.94
C VAL A 268 7.69 -9.75 20.03
N LEU A 269 6.94 -10.68 20.66
CA LEU A 269 7.32 -12.10 20.73
C LEU A 269 7.52 -12.71 19.34
N MET A 270 6.60 -12.44 18.40
CA MET A 270 6.71 -12.97 17.05
C MET A 270 7.86 -12.35 16.26
N LYS A 271 8.17 -11.08 16.51
CA LYS A 271 9.31 -10.40 15.89
C LYS A 271 10.64 -10.94 16.41
N GLN A 272 10.75 -11.30 17.69
CA GLN A 272 11.94 -11.95 18.24
C GLN A 272 12.27 -13.26 17.49
N VAL A 273 11.24 -14.02 17.11
CA VAL A 273 11.40 -15.26 16.32
C VAL A 273 11.72 -14.97 14.85
N ALA A 274 11.23 -13.84 14.29
CA ALA A 274 11.36 -13.55 12.88
C ALA A 274 12.75 -12.97 12.51
N ASP A 275 13.16 -11.88 13.18
CA ASP A 275 14.39 -11.16 12.84
C ASP A 275 15.09 -10.52 14.04
N SER A 276 14.60 -10.75 15.24
CA SER A 276 15.05 -10.16 16.51
C SER A 276 14.80 -8.65 16.61
N PHE A 277 15.23 -7.83 15.63
CA PHE A 277 15.02 -6.38 15.56
C PHE A 277 15.18 -5.88 14.12
N ALA A 278 14.60 -4.72 13.82
CA ALA A 278 14.78 -4.05 12.54
C ALA A 278 16.15 -3.34 12.45
N ASN A 279 16.63 -3.06 11.25
CA ASN A 279 17.93 -2.45 10.99
C ASN A 279 18.17 -1.18 11.82
N LEU A 280 19.10 -1.22 12.77
CA LEU A 280 19.37 -0.14 13.73
C LEU A 280 19.97 1.10 13.06
N TYR A 281 20.88 0.92 12.10
CA TYR A 281 21.50 2.05 11.41
C TYR A 281 20.46 2.98 10.77
N TRP A 282 19.47 2.40 10.07
CA TRP A 282 18.38 3.18 9.48
C TRP A 282 17.44 3.78 10.52
N GLN A 283 17.27 3.14 11.67
CA GLN A 283 16.50 3.72 12.77
C GLN A 283 17.20 4.96 13.35
N TYR A 284 18.52 4.89 13.56
CA TYR A 284 19.32 6.05 14.00
C TYR A 284 19.32 7.16 12.95
N LEU A 285 19.47 6.82 11.65
CA LEU A 285 19.38 7.80 10.57
C LEU A 285 18.03 8.52 10.53
N ALA A 286 16.93 7.78 10.61
CA ALA A 286 15.58 8.36 10.59
C ALA A 286 15.34 9.22 11.84
N SER A 287 15.74 8.74 13.01
CA SER A 287 15.64 9.50 14.27
C SER A 287 16.43 10.80 14.21
N GLN A 288 17.69 10.74 13.73
CA GLN A 288 18.55 11.92 13.62
C GLN A 288 18.06 12.90 12.54
N LEU A 289 17.43 12.40 11.46
CA LEU A 289 16.80 13.26 10.46
C LEU A 289 15.65 14.07 11.06
N ILE A 290 14.83 13.43 11.90
CA ILE A 290 13.72 14.09 12.59
C ILE A 290 14.23 15.12 13.61
N ASP A 291 15.36 14.87 14.27
CA ASP A 291 15.94 15.78 15.25
C ASP A 291 16.65 16.99 14.62
N ASP A 292 17.42 16.78 13.56
CA ASP A 292 18.30 17.81 12.97
C ASP A 292 17.59 18.65 11.89
N TYR A 293 16.48 18.16 11.33
CA TYR A 293 15.75 18.84 10.26
C TYR A 293 14.25 18.85 10.52
N ASP A 294 13.54 19.86 10.02
CA ASP A 294 12.10 19.80 10.00
C ASP A 294 11.63 18.75 8.96
N PHE A 295 11.20 17.60 9.48
CA PHE A 295 10.72 16.51 8.65
C PHE A 295 9.44 16.89 7.88
N ASN A 296 8.67 17.89 8.37
CA ASN A 296 7.48 18.36 7.65
C ASN A 296 7.85 19.18 6.42
N GLU A 297 8.94 19.97 6.44
CA GLU A 297 9.46 20.62 5.23
C GLU A 297 9.77 19.59 4.13
N HIS A 298 10.32 18.44 4.51
CA HIS A 298 10.56 17.35 3.55
C HIS A 298 9.25 16.77 3.02
N ILE A 299 8.25 16.54 3.87
CA ILE A 299 6.91 16.09 3.45
C ILE A 299 6.26 17.11 2.51
N ASP A 300 6.35 18.41 2.79
CA ASP A 300 5.79 19.46 1.96
C ASP A 300 6.49 19.54 0.60
N TYR A 301 7.82 19.35 0.57
CA TYR A 301 8.55 19.19 -0.69
C TYR A 301 8.02 17.99 -1.51
N LEU A 302 7.81 16.83 -0.87
CA LEU A 302 7.26 15.65 -1.55
C LEU A 302 5.84 15.92 -2.08
N ARG A 303 5.01 16.59 -1.29
CA ARG A 303 3.65 16.99 -1.71
C ARG A 303 3.66 17.85 -2.98
N GLN A 304 4.55 18.85 -3.03
CA GLN A 304 4.70 19.71 -4.21
C GLN A 304 5.20 18.92 -5.42
N LEU A 305 6.26 18.10 -5.25
CA LEU A 305 6.84 17.27 -6.30
C LEU A 305 5.81 16.32 -6.93
N TYR A 306 5.03 15.65 -6.10
CA TYR A 306 4.07 14.66 -6.59
C TYR A 306 2.77 15.27 -7.06
N LYS A 307 2.36 16.42 -6.49
CA LYS A 307 1.21 17.18 -7.00
C LYS A 307 1.40 17.57 -8.45
N GLU A 308 2.56 18.13 -8.83
CA GLU A 308 2.86 18.50 -10.22
C GLU A 308 2.73 17.30 -11.17
N LYS A 309 3.23 16.14 -10.76
CA LYS A 309 3.15 14.90 -11.55
C LYS A 309 1.72 14.38 -11.65
N MET A 310 0.97 14.37 -10.55
CA MET A 310 -0.43 13.99 -10.50
C MET A 310 -1.28 14.90 -11.42
N ASP A 311 -1.14 16.21 -11.29
CA ASP A 311 -1.87 17.18 -12.09
C ASP A 311 -1.55 17.02 -13.59
N THR A 312 -0.29 16.72 -13.92
CA THR A 312 0.13 16.42 -15.29
C THR A 312 -0.55 15.17 -15.83
N MET A 313 -0.61 14.10 -15.04
CA MET A 313 -1.27 12.85 -15.46
C MET A 313 -2.78 13.02 -15.62
N ILE A 314 -3.45 13.69 -14.67
CA ILE A 314 -4.88 13.99 -14.72
C ILE A 314 -5.20 14.85 -15.96
N SER A 315 -4.43 15.92 -16.20
CA SER A 315 -4.62 16.80 -17.35
C SER A 315 -4.43 16.02 -18.67
N SER A 316 -3.44 15.13 -18.74
CA SER A 316 -3.19 14.32 -19.93
C SER A 316 -4.31 13.31 -20.16
N LEU A 317 -4.79 12.65 -19.10
CA LEU A 317 -5.94 11.75 -19.17
C LEU A 317 -7.19 12.52 -19.63
N ALA A 318 -7.51 13.66 -19.03
CA ALA A 318 -8.67 14.47 -19.40
C ALA A 318 -8.64 14.95 -20.87
N GLN A 319 -7.45 15.13 -21.46
CA GLN A 319 -7.29 15.51 -22.86
C GLN A 319 -7.33 14.35 -23.84
N LYS A 320 -6.98 13.15 -23.41
CA LYS A 320 -6.71 12.01 -24.29
C LYS A 320 -7.62 10.79 -24.05
N SER A 321 -8.39 10.74 -22.95
CA SER A 321 -9.25 9.57 -22.65
C SER A 321 -10.42 9.44 -23.65
N ASP A 322 -10.81 10.56 -24.28
CA ASP A 322 -11.99 10.61 -25.16
C ASP A 322 -13.17 9.86 -24.51
N ASP A 323 -13.99 9.19 -25.31
CA ASP A 323 -15.06 8.30 -24.82
C ASP A 323 -14.57 6.83 -24.61
N ASN A 324 -13.29 6.60 -24.36
CA ASN A 324 -12.72 5.24 -24.26
C ASN A 324 -12.37 4.83 -22.83
N MET A 325 -12.15 5.78 -21.93
CA MET A 325 -11.68 5.53 -20.58
C MET A 325 -12.29 6.50 -19.56
N GLU A 326 -12.59 5.98 -18.37
CA GLU A 326 -12.91 6.75 -17.17
C GLU A 326 -11.76 6.64 -16.17
N PHE A 327 -11.52 7.62 -15.33
CA PHE A 327 -10.46 7.57 -14.34
C PHE A 327 -10.85 8.26 -13.04
N VAL A 328 -10.24 7.80 -11.94
CA VAL A 328 -10.38 8.40 -10.61
C VAL A 328 -9.46 9.60 -10.49
N VAL A 329 -9.94 10.69 -9.91
CA VAL A 329 -9.12 11.86 -9.56
C VAL A 329 -8.78 11.79 -8.07
N PRO A 330 -7.55 11.37 -7.70
CA PRO A 330 -7.18 11.26 -6.28
C PRO A 330 -6.84 12.62 -5.69
N ASP A 331 -6.93 12.72 -4.35
CA ASP A 331 -6.47 13.90 -3.61
C ASP A 331 -4.99 13.81 -3.19
N GLY A 332 -4.36 12.66 -3.40
CA GLY A 332 -3.00 12.39 -2.97
C GLY A 332 -2.52 10.98 -3.34
N GLY A 333 -1.56 10.47 -2.60
CA GLY A 333 -1.04 9.12 -2.81
C GLY A 333 -0.14 8.96 -4.03
N TYR A 334 -0.21 7.81 -4.69
CA TYR A 334 0.74 7.43 -5.75
C TYR A 334 0.07 6.99 -7.05
N PHE A 335 -1.24 6.74 -7.04
CA PHE A 335 -1.91 5.98 -8.08
C PHE A 335 -3.17 6.65 -8.60
N ILE A 336 -3.46 6.37 -9.88
CA ILE A 336 -4.72 6.66 -10.53
C ILE A 336 -5.26 5.34 -11.08
N SER A 337 -6.49 4.98 -10.72
CA SER A 337 -7.22 3.89 -11.37
C SER A 337 -7.94 4.39 -12.61
N VAL A 338 -7.81 3.64 -13.68
CA VAL A 338 -8.47 3.89 -14.96
C VAL A 338 -9.33 2.69 -15.31
N LYS A 339 -10.53 2.94 -15.83
CA LYS A 339 -11.45 1.94 -16.33
C LYS A 339 -11.60 2.12 -17.84
N LEU A 340 -11.39 1.07 -18.61
CA LEU A 340 -11.72 1.01 -20.03
C LEU A 340 -13.24 0.87 -20.21
N ASN A 341 -13.78 1.48 -21.24
CA ASN A 341 -15.17 1.28 -21.60
C ASN A 341 -15.42 -0.16 -22.08
N ASP A 342 -16.67 -0.62 -21.95
CA ASP A 342 -17.04 -2.01 -22.19
C ASP A 342 -16.87 -2.45 -23.68
N ASP A 343 -16.74 -1.50 -24.60
CA ASP A 343 -16.50 -1.76 -26.02
C ASP A 343 -15.00 -1.91 -26.37
N ILE A 344 -14.11 -1.80 -25.38
CA ILE A 344 -12.67 -2.03 -25.56
C ILE A 344 -12.34 -3.50 -25.26
N ALA A 345 -11.69 -4.16 -26.22
CA ALA A 345 -11.20 -5.53 -26.06
C ALA A 345 -9.94 -5.55 -25.20
N THR A 346 -10.06 -5.89 -23.91
CA THR A 346 -8.96 -5.82 -22.92
C THR A 346 -7.71 -6.55 -23.36
N LYS A 347 -7.85 -7.76 -23.94
CA LYS A 347 -6.71 -8.53 -24.44
C LYS A 347 -5.93 -7.76 -25.50
N VAL A 348 -6.64 -7.19 -26.49
CA VAL A 348 -6.03 -6.40 -27.56
C VAL A 348 -5.38 -5.14 -26.99
N PHE A 349 -6.04 -4.48 -26.02
CA PHE A 349 -5.49 -3.30 -25.35
C PHE A 349 -4.14 -3.59 -24.70
N TYR A 350 -3.99 -4.67 -23.94
CA TYR A 350 -2.73 -5.01 -23.31
C TYR A 350 -1.65 -5.44 -24.31
N GLU A 351 -2.02 -6.11 -25.42
CA GLU A 351 -1.10 -6.41 -26.53
C GLU A 351 -0.59 -5.11 -27.21
N GLU A 352 -1.49 -4.13 -27.39
CA GLU A 352 -1.16 -2.81 -27.96
C GLU A 352 -0.27 -1.97 -27.03
N LEU A 353 -0.47 -2.06 -25.69
CA LEU A 353 0.42 -1.41 -24.71
C LEU A 353 1.86 -1.95 -24.80
N GLU A 354 2.00 -3.27 -24.91
CA GLU A 354 3.32 -3.91 -25.04
C GLU A 354 4.03 -3.46 -26.32
N GLN A 355 3.32 -3.42 -27.46
CA GLN A 355 3.86 -2.94 -28.74
C GLN A 355 4.27 -1.46 -28.70
N ARG A 356 3.63 -0.66 -27.84
CA ARG A 356 3.93 0.77 -27.65
C ARG A 356 4.92 1.02 -26.50
N HIS A 357 5.51 -0.01 -25.95
CA HIS A 357 6.47 0.08 -24.86
C HIS A 357 5.95 0.89 -23.65
N ILE A 358 4.74 0.56 -23.19
CA ILE A 358 4.11 1.18 -22.04
C ILE A 358 3.65 0.13 -21.04
N GLY A 359 4.06 0.29 -19.79
CA GLY A 359 3.68 -0.61 -18.70
C GLY A 359 2.65 0.01 -17.77
N VAL A 360 1.56 -0.73 -17.52
CA VAL A 360 0.52 -0.44 -16.51
C VAL A 360 0.32 -1.68 -15.63
N ILE A 361 -0.44 -1.58 -14.56
CA ILE A 361 -0.82 -2.74 -13.75
C ILE A 361 -2.28 -3.09 -14.02
N PRO A 362 -2.57 -4.25 -14.63
CA PRO A 362 -3.94 -4.73 -14.83
C PRO A 362 -4.69 -4.93 -13.51
N GLY A 363 -5.99 -4.61 -13.50
CA GLY A 363 -6.82 -4.66 -12.29
C GLY A 363 -7.02 -6.07 -11.74
N ASN A 364 -7.08 -7.09 -12.59
CA ASN A 364 -7.21 -8.48 -12.18
C ASN A 364 -6.01 -8.97 -11.34
N ILE A 365 -4.81 -8.41 -11.56
CA ILE A 365 -3.61 -8.71 -10.75
C ILE A 365 -3.78 -8.22 -9.31
N MET A 366 -4.56 -7.15 -9.12
CA MET A 366 -4.80 -6.52 -7.82
C MET A 366 -6.10 -7.01 -7.17
N SER A 367 -6.81 -7.97 -7.76
CA SER A 367 -8.03 -8.55 -7.20
C SER A 367 -7.71 -9.61 -6.13
N ALA A 368 -8.45 -9.58 -5.04
CA ALA A 368 -8.40 -10.59 -3.98
C ALA A 368 -8.76 -11.99 -4.50
N ALA A 369 -9.73 -12.06 -5.42
CA ALA A 369 -10.13 -13.28 -6.12
C ALA A 369 -9.13 -13.75 -7.19
N GLY A 370 -8.22 -12.87 -7.62
CA GLY A 370 -7.28 -13.13 -8.70
C GLY A 370 -7.90 -13.12 -10.11
N SER A 371 -9.11 -12.60 -10.23
CA SER A 371 -9.88 -12.49 -11.48
C SER A 371 -10.90 -11.36 -11.39
N GLY A 372 -11.50 -10.98 -12.51
CA GLY A 372 -12.34 -9.80 -12.62
C GLY A 372 -11.51 -8.52 -12.72
N TYR A 373 -12.17 -7.43 -12.97
CA TYR A 373 -11.52 -6.12 -13.13
C TYR A 373 -10.54 -6.01 -14.31
N GLU A 374 -10.69 -6.84 -15.34
CA GLU A 374 -9.86 -6.81 -16.56
C GLU A 374 -9.98 -5.46 -17.31
N GLN A 375 -11.11 -4.76 -17.14
CA GLN A 375 -11.34 -3.41 -17.67
C GLN A 375 -10.59 -2.32 -16.88
N TYR A 376 -10.09 -2.63 -15.68
CA TYR A 376 -9.39 -1.67 -14.85
C TYR A 376 -7.88 -1.83 -14.96
N PHE A 377 -7.17 -0.72 -14.84
CA PHE A 377 -5.72 -0.72 -14.67
C PHE A 377 -5.26 0.44 -13.79
N ARG A 378 -4.13 0.25 -13.13
CA ARG A 378 -3.52 1.24 -12.26
C ARG A 378 -2.35 1.92 -12.94
N LEU A 379 -2.29 3.24 -12.82
CA LEU A 379 -1.16 4.09 -13.20
C LEU A 379 -0.43 4.61 -11.95
N ASN A 380 0.90 4.67 -12.04
CA ASN A 380 1.74 5.38 -11.07
C ASN A 380 2.27 6.67 -11.71
N PHE A 381 2.13 7.80 -11.00
CA PHE A 381 2.63 9.10 -11.45
C PHE A 381 3.91 9.55 -10.75
N THR A 382 4.36 8.87 -9.69
CA THR A 382 5.46 9.36 -8.85
C THR A 382 6.85 9.11 -9.45
N LEU A 383 7.06 7.97 -10.09
CA LEU A 383 8.35 7.60 -10.69
C LEU A 383 8.64 8.33 -12.01
N PRO A 384 7.72 8.34 -13.02
CA PRO A 384 8.03 8.87 -14.35
C PRO A 384 8.28 10.38 -14.31
N THR A 385 8.99 10.89 -15.31
CA THR A 385 9.13 12.32 -15.58
C THR A 385 7.82 12.90 -16.14
N LEU A 386 7.68 14.22 -16.13
CA LEU A 386 6.50 14.89 -16.71
C LEU A 386 6.33 14.60 -18.21
N SER A 387 7.46 14.46 -18.94
CA SER A 387 7.45 14.08 -20.37
C SER A 387 6.98 12.66 -20.57
N GLU A 388 7.51 11.70 -19.77
CA GLU A 388 7.09 10.30 -19.81
C GLU A 388 5.61 10.14 -19.45
N ILE A 389 5.08 10.92 -18.51
CA ILE A 389 3.64 10.94 -18.19
C ILE A 389 2.82 11.30 -19.43
N LYS A 390 3.14 12.43 -20.09
CA LYS A 390 2.40 12.90 -21.27
C LYS A 390 2.46 11.88 -22.41
N THR A 391 3.66 11.43 -22.76
CA THR A 391 3.85 10.42 -23.82
C THR A 391 3.20 9.08 -23.46
N GLY A 392 3.28 8.65 -22.21
CA GLY A 392 2.67 7.42 -21.73
C GLY A 392 1.15 7.44 -21.84
N ILE A 393 0.50 8.53 -21.45
CA ILE A 393 -0.96 8.66 -21.58
C ILE A 393 -1.38 8.75 -23.06
N GLU A 394 -0.59 9.39 -23.94
CA GLU A 394 -0.85 9.38 -25.38
C GLU A 394 -0.81 7.96 -25.96
N ARG A 395 0.23 7.17 -25.65
CA ARG A 395 0.35 5.76 -26.05
C ARG A 395 -0.79 4.89 -25.51
N ILE A 396 -1.25 5.14 -24.27
CA ILE A 396 -2.41 4.44 -23.68
C ILE A 396 -3.69 4.77 -24.45
N SER A 397 -3.93 6.03 -24.79
CA SER A 397 -5.09 6.46 -25.56
C SER A 397 -5.10 5.82 -26.97
N GLU A 398 -3.96 5.78 -27.64
CA GLU A 398 -3.81 5.11 -28.94
C GLU A 398 -4.09 3.61 -28.85
N ALA A 399 -3.60 2.95 -27.78
CA ALA A 399 -3.86 1.52 -27.54
C ALA A 399 -5.35 1.25 -27.31
N ALA A 400 -6.03 2.12 -26.55
CA ALA A 400 -7.48 2.00 -26.32
C ALA A 400 -8.27 2.19 -27.64
N ALA A 401 -7.89 3.17 -28.45
CA ALA A 401 -8.51 3.39 -29.77
C ALA A 401 -8.30 2.20 -30.72
N ALA A 402 -7.11 1.59 -30.74
CA ALA A 402 -6.80 0.42 -31.54
C ALA A 402 -7.57 -0.84 -31.08
N ALA A 403 -7.83 -0.95 -29.78
CA ALA A 403 -8.55 -2.07 -29.18
C ALA A 403 -10.08 -1.93 -29.21
N LYS A 404 -10.60 -0.80 -29.68
CA LYS A 404 -12.04 -0.57 -29.78
C LYS A 404 -12.67 -1.55 -30.77
N GLN A 405 -13.63 -2.32 -30.29
CA GLN A 405 -14.35 -3.26 -31.11
C GLN A 405 -15.19 -2.50 -32.13
N THR A 406 -14.92 -2.68 -33.41
CA THR A 406 -15.85 -2.25 -34.45
C THR A 406 -17.14 -3.03 -34.28
N LYS A 407 -18.24 -2.36 -33.95
CA LYS A 407 -19.57 -3.00 -34.04
C LYS A 407 -19.70 -3.55 -35.45
N SER A 408 -19.65 -4.88 -35.62
CA SER A 408 -20.00 -5.50 -36.88
C SER A 408 -21.38 -4.96 -37.28
N PRO A 409 -21.57 -4.45 -38.48
CA PRO A 409 -22.89 -4.04 -38.89
C PRO A 409 -23.79 -5.27 -38.73
N VAL A 410 -24.86 -5.09 -37.95
CA VAL A 410 -25.93 -6.09 -37.86
C VAL A 410 -26.47 -6.26 -39.27
N ILE A 411 -26.14 -7.42 -39.89
CA ILE A 411 -26.68 -7.84 -41.20
C ILE A 411 -28.10 -8.35 -40.97
#